data_3fcebdcb2b1a2e211aa7e4dc777ce617
#
_entry.id   3fcebdcb2b1a2e211aa7e4dc777ce617
#
_cell.length_a   1.000
_cell.length_b   1.000
_cell.length_c   1.000
_cell.angle_alpha   90.00
_cell.angle_beta   90.00
_cell.angle_gamma   90.00
#
_symmetry.space_group_name_H-M   'P 1'
#
loop_
_entity.id
_entity.type
_entity.pdbx_description
1 polymer ?
#
loop_
_entity_poly.entity_id
_entity_poly.type
_entity_poly.pdbx_seq_one_letter_code
_entity_poly.pdbx_strand_id
1 'polypeptide(L)'
;MEKLSEIIINTYPKTAALEDGTLITLRPLVKEDEQALLEYFQELPLEDRLCLKEDVTDPKVIENWIHELDYDNVFPLIAVDGGRIIGDATLHFSPIGWTKHQGEVRLTTSTQHRVKGLGTILVQNLIDIASGLGLEQLSIEIPPVLDKAFYLFEKLGFKEVAHLQGFVKDMEGKESDLVLMIRQLSKS
;
A
#
# COMPACT_ATOMS: atom_id res chain seq x y z
N MET A 1 10.85 13.11 -16.69
CA MET A 1 10.03 12.53 -15.60
C MET A 1 8.75 13.32 -15.51
N GLU A 2 7.62 12.68 -15.73
CA GLU A 2 6.33 13.30 -15.42
C GLU A 2 6.25 13.59 -13.92
N LYS A 3 5.62 14.72 -13.58
CA LYS A 3 5.34 14.99 -12.17
C LYS A 3 4.21 14.07 -11.69
N LEU A 4 4.27 13.59 -10.46
CA LEU A 4 3.23 12.73 -9.90
C LEU A 4 1.83 13.35 -10.04
N SER A 5 1.70 14.67 -9.87
CA SER A 5 0.44 15.39 -10.08
C SER A 5 -0.15 15.21 -11.48
N GLU A 6 0.68 15.15 -12.52
CA GLU A 6 0.23 14.93 -13.91
C GLU A 6 -0.23 13.48 -14.11
N ILE A 7 0.51 12.52 -13.56
CA ILE A 7 0.11 11.09 -13.57
C ILE A 7 -1.23 10.91 -12.87
N ILE A 8 -1.40 11.50 -11.68
CA ILE A 8 -2.63 11.41 -10.89
C ILE A 8 -3.82 11.96 -11.67
N ILE A 9 -3.73 13.18 -12.18
CA ILE A 9 -4.83 13.87 -12.89
C ILE A 9 -5.25 13.10 -14.13
N ASN A 10 -4.30 12.51 -14.86
CA ASN A 10 -4.57 11.78 -16.09
C ASN A 10 -5.09 10.34 -15.86
N THR A 11 -4.87 9.77 -14.67
CA THR A 11 -5.16 8.36 -14.39
C THR A 11 -6.39 8.18 -13.49
N TYR A 12 -6.65 9.09 -12.57
CA TYR A 12 -7.66 8.92 -11.52
C TYR A 12 -8.74 10.02 -11.51
N PRO A 13 -9.97 9.72 -11.05
CA PRO A 13 -10.43 8.42 -10.58
C PRO A 13 -10.56 7.39 -11.72
N LYS A 14 -10.41 6.10 -11.39
CA LYS A 14 -10.44 5.01 -12.35
C LYS A 14 -11.35 3.89 -11.83
N THR A 15 -12.19 3.35 -12.70
CA THR A 15 -13.00 2.16 -12.37
C THR A 15 -12.20 0.90 -12.65
N ALA A 16 -12.27 -0.06 -11.74
CA ALA A 16 -11.72 -1.41 -11.91
C ALA A 16 -12.77 -2.46 -11.56
N ALA A 17 -12.66 -3.66 -12.12
CA ALA A 17 -13.52 -4.79 -11.80
C ALA A 17 -12.74 -5.81 -10.97
N LEU A 18 -13.32 -6.25 -9.86
CA LEU A 18 -12.83 -7.39 -9.09
C LEU A 18 -13.12 -8.70 -9.84
N GLU A 19 -12.50 -9.81 -9.40
CA GLU A 19 -12.68 -11.13 -10.03
C GLU A 19 -14.14 -11.63 -10.02
N ASP A 20 -14.96 -11.17 -9.07
CA ASP A 20 -16.40 -11.49 -9.00
C ASP A 20 -17.28 -10.54 -9.82
N GLY A 21 -16.69 -9.60 -10.54
CA GLY A 21 -17.39 -8.60 -11.34
C GLY A 21 -17.81 -7.34 -10.59
N THR A 22 -17.55 -7.23 -9.30
CA THR A 22 -17.82 -6.01 -8.52
C THR A 22 -17.02 -4.84 -9.09
N LEU A 23 -17.68 -3.74 -9.40
CA LEU A 23 -17.02 -2.52 -9.87
C LEU A 23 -16.63 -1.64 -8.68
N ILE A 24 -15.38 -1.27 -8.63
CA ILE A 24 -14.79 -0.42 -7.60
C ILE A 24 -14.19 0.85 -8.21
N THR A 25 -14.07 1.89 -7.41
CA THR A 25 -13.36 3.11 -7.79
C THR A 25 -11.99 3.14 -7.12
N LEU A 26 -10.93 3.34 -7.92
CA LEU A 26 -9.59 3.64 -7.45
C LEU A 26 -9.36 5.15 -7.53
N ARG A 27 -8.86 5.74 -6.47
CA ARG A 27 -8.48 7.15 -6.44
C ARG A 27 -7.45 7.45 -5.36
N PRO A 28 -6.68 8.54 -5.48
CA PRO A 28 -5.85 9.01 -4.38
C PRO A 28 -6.69 9.29 -3.12
N LEU A 29 -6.07 9.10 -1.96
CA LEU A 29 -6.60 9.54 -0.67
C LEU A 29 -6.61 11.07 -0.63
N VAL A 30 -7.68 11.67 -0.16
CA VAL A 30 -7.80 13.13 0.03
C VAL A 30 -8.11 13.44 1.49
N LYS A 31 -7.99 14.73 1.87
CA LYS A 31 -8.21 15.15 3.27
C LYS A 31 -9.60 14.85 3.81
N GLU A 32 -10.58 14.87 2.95
CA GLU A 32 -11.98 14.59 3.27
C GLU A 32 -12.24 13.12 3.64
N ASP A 33 -11.26 12.23 3.39
CA ASP A 33 -11.38 10.79 3.67
C ASP A 33 -10.99 10.42 5.13
N GLU A 34 -10.57 11.35 5.97
CA GLU A 34 -10.06 11.10 7.32
C GLU A 34 -10.95 10.15 8.12
N GLN A 35 -12.22 10.47 8.25
CA GLN A 35 -13.17 9.65 9.00
C GLN A 35 -13.38 8.27 8.36
N ALA A 36 -13.51 8.21 7.03
CA ALA A 36 -13.70 6.96 6.30
C ALA A 36 -12.46 6.05 6.38
N LEU A 37 -11.26 6.64 6.39
CA LEU A 37 -10.00 5.90 6.55
C LEU A 37 -9.86 5.33 7.96
N LEU A 38 -10.22 6.09 8.99
CA LEU A 38 -10.24 5.62 10.37
C LEU A 38 -11.20 4.43 10.54
N GLU A 39 -12.42 4.55 10.03
CA GLU A 39 -13.42 3.48 10.07
C GLU A 39 -12.91 2.22 9.37
N TYR A 40 -12.31 2.37 8.19
CA TYR A 40 -11.71 1.28 7.44
C TYR A 40 -10.64 0.52 8.26
N PHE A 41 -9.71 1.23 8.88
CA PHE A 41 -8.65 0.60 9.67
C PHE A 41 -9.19 -0.04 10.97
N GLN A 42 -10.20 0.54 11.60
CA GLN A 42 -10.84 -0.03 12.78
C GLN A 42 -11.58 -1.34 12.48
N GLU A 43 -12.06 -1.53 11.25
CA GLU A 43 -12.73 -2.76 10.78
C GLU A 43 -11.75 -3.88 10.39
N LEU A 44 -10.46 -3.59 10.23
CA LEU A 44 -9.47 -4.63 9.92
C LEU A 44 -9.32 -5.60 11.12
N PRO A 45 -9.11 -6.90 10.86
CA PRO A 45 -8.80 -7.86 11.90
C PRO A 45 -7.60 -7.45 12.75
N LEU A 46 -7.61 -7.82 14.04
CA LEU A 46 -6.53 -7.48 14.95
C LEU A 46 -5.17 -8.01 14.46
N GLU A 47 -5.14 -9.24 13.94
CA GLU A 47 -3.93 -9.86 13.41
C GLU A 47 -3.28 -9.06 12.27
N ASP A 48 -4.09 -8.38 11.44
CA ASP A 48 -3.56 -7.53 10.38
C ASP A 48 -3.01 -6.22 10.95
N ARG A 49 -3.75 -5.62 11.89
CA ARG A 49 -3.37 -4.36 12.53
C ARG A 49 -2.08 -4.47 13.34
N LEU A 50 -1.86 -5.60 14.01
CA LEU A 50 -0.63 -5.87 14.77
C LEU A 50 0.63 -5.90 13.88
N CYS A 51 0.46 -6.12 12.58
CA CYS A 51 1.56 -6.10 11.60
C CYS A 51 1.82 -4.71 11.00
N LEU A 52 1.07 -3.68 11.39
CA LEU A 52 1.26 -2.32 10.88
C LEU A 52 2.32 -1.57 11.70
N LYS A 53 2.95 -0.58 11.09
CA LYS A 53 4.03 0.20 11.72
C LYS A 53 3.54 1.15 12.82
N GLU A 54 2.24 1.49 12.82
CA GLU A 54 1.61 2.41 13.75
C GLU A 54 0.24 1.88 14.18
N ASP A 55 -0.28 2.36 15.31
CA ASP A 55 -1.65 2.03 15.74
C ASP A 55 -2.68 2.83 14.94
N VAL A 56 -3.09 2.26 13.82
CA VAL A 56 -4.08 2.85 12.90
C VAL A 56 -5.49 2.96 13.48
N THR A 57 -5.73 2.47 14.70
CA THR A 57 -7.00 2.66 15.39
C THR A 57 -7.02 3.91 16.27
N ASP A 58 -5.85 4.51 16.51
CA ASP A 58 -5.76 5.82 17.16
C ASP A 58 -6.14 6.92 16.14
N PRO A 59 -7.22 7.68 16.39
CA PRO A 59 -7.60 8.78 15.50
C PRO A 59 -6.48 9.79 15.23
N LYS A 60 -5.57 9.99 16.19
CA LYS A 60 -4.45 10.93 16.02
C LYS A 60 -3.45 10.48 14.96
N VAL A 61 -3.27 9.16 14.77
CA VAL A 61 -2.39 8.63 13.72
C VAL A 61 -2.98 8.98 12.36
N ILE A 62 -4.27 8.74 12.17
CA ILE A 62 -4.96 9.05 10.91
C ILE A 62 -5.01 10.56 10.65
N GLU A 63 -5.33 11.36 11.67
CA GLU A 63 -5.30 12.82 11.59
C GLU A 63 -3.92 13.33 11.12
N ASN A 64 -2.83 12.81 11.72
CA ASN A 64 -1.47 13.18 11.31
C ASN A 64 -1.18 12.79 9.85
N TRP A 65 -1.52 11.58 9.43
CA TRP A 65 -1.31 11.15 8.04
C TRP A 65 -2.05 12.03 7.03
N ILE A 66 -3.28 12.41 7.37
CA ILE A 66 -4.11 13.30 6.54
C ILE A 66 -3.57 14.73 6.53
N HIS A 67 -3.12 15.22 7.70
CA HIS A 67 -2.57 16.59 7.82
C HIS A 67 -1.24 16.73 7.09
N GLU A 68 -0.38 15.70 7.17
CA GLU A 68 0.95 15.64 6.57
C GLU A 68 0.94 15.06 5.15
N LEU A 69 -0.24 14.88 4.54
CA LEU A 69 -0.38 14.30 3.21
C LEU A 69 0.38 15.13 2.17
N ASP A 70 1.48 14.56 1.70
CA ASP A 70 2.39 15.16 0.71
C ASP A 70 2.67 14.15 -0.40
N TYR A 71 2.02 14.32 -1.53
CA TYR A 71 2.16 13.43 -2.68
C TYR A 71 3.57 13.43 -3.29
N ASP A 72 4.44 14.37 -2.97
CA ASP A 72 5.83 14.36 -3.45
C ASP A 72 6.70 13.31 -2.73
N ASN A 73 6.22 12.74 -1.61
CA ASN A 73 6.92 11.73 -0.82
C ASN A 73 6.08 10.46 -0.56
N VAL A 74 4.74 10.60 -0.54
CA VAL A 74 3.83 9.51 -0.20
C VAL A 74 2.61 9.57 -1.12
N PHE A 75 2.36 8.49 -1.86
CA PHE A 75 1.17 8.37 -2.70
C PHE A 75 0.24 7.27 -2.18
N PRO A 76 -0.79 7.60 -1.38
CA PRO A 76 -1.82 6.66 -0.97
C PRO A 76 -2.91 6.55 -2.03
N LEU A 77 -3.14 5.31 -2.49
CA LEU A 77 -4.20 4.93 -3.42
C LEU A 77 -5.23 4.11 -2.68
N ILE A 78 -6.47 4.57 -2.64
CA ILE A 78 -7.58 3.85 -2.03
C ILE A 78 -8.50 3.21 -3.07
N ALA A 79 -9.07 2.09 -2.68
CA ALA A 79 -10.18 1.44 -3.39
C ALA A 79 -11.49 1.69 -2.64
N VAL A 80 -12.51 2.10 -3.37
CA VAL A 80 -13.83 2.45 -2.82
C VAL A 80 -14.92 1.62 -3.48
N ASP A 81 -15.76 0.98 -2.66
CA ASP A 81 -16.97 0.27 -3.07
C ASP A 81 -18.18 0.83 -2.30
N GLY A 82 -19.22 1.23 -3.02
CA GLY A 82 -20.43 1.78 -2.40
C GLY A 82 -20.19 2.97 -1.45
N GLY A 83 -19.14 3.76 -1.69
CA GLY A 83 -18.77 4.89 -0.83
C GLY A 83 -17.91 4.53 0.38
N ARG A 84 -17.55 3.25 0.58
CA ARG A 84 -16.68 2.77 1.67
C ARG A 84 -15.29 2.43 1.15
N ILE A 85 -14.26 2.78 1.92
CA ILE A 85 -12.89 2.33 1.64
C ILE A 85 -12.81 0.82 1.91
N ILE A 86 -12.30 0.06 0.95
CA ILE A 86 -12.16 -1.39 1.02
C ILE A 86 -10.70 -1.85 0.89
N GLY A 87 -9.80 -0.93 0.59
CA GLY A 87 -8.37 -1.19 0.50
C GLY A 87 -7.59 0.11 0.41
N ASP A 88 -6.39 0.08 0.97
CA ASP A 88 -5.40 1.13 0.94
C ASP A 88 -4.06 0.56 0.51
N ALA A 89 -3.44 1.18 -0.47
CA ALA A 89 -2.09 0.87 -0.92
C ALA A 89 -1.29 2.15 -1.06
N THR A 90 -0.14 2.19 -0.40
CA THR A 90 0.65 3.41 -0.31
C THR A 90 2.04 3.17 -0.90
N LEU A 91 2.49 4.10 -1.77
CA LEU A 91 3.85 4.17 -2.27
C LEU A 91 4.60 5.27 -1.51
N HIS A 92 5.59 4.87 -0.71
CA HIS A 92 6.52 5.78 -0.06
C HIS A 92 7.79 5.89 -0.90
N PHE A 93 8.25 7.10 -1.16
CA PHE A 93 9.46 7.34 -1.92
C PHE A 93 10.10 8.68 -1.52
N SER A 94 11.36 8.90 -1.90
CA SER A 94 12.03 10.18 -1.67
C SER A 94 12.65 10.66 -2.97
N PRO A 95 12.39 11.91 -3.38
CA PRO A 95 13.00 12.46 -4.61
C PRO A 95 14.48 12.79 -4.44
N ILE A 96 15.01 12.72 -3.22
CA ILE A 96 16.38 13.11 -2.87
C ILE A 96 17.13 11.98 -2.16
N GLY A 97 18.45 12.10 -2.15
CA GLY A 97 19.32 11.17 -1.42
C GLY A 97 19.68 9.92 -2.22
N TRP A 98 20.31 8.99 -1.54
CA TRP A 98 20.86 7.76 -2.14
C TRP A 98 19.78 6.72 -2.47
N THR A 99 18.59 6.84 -1.88
CA THR A 99 17.45 5.95 -2.12
C THR A 99 16.43 6.55 -3.10
N LYS A 100 16.73 7.68 -3.77
CA LYS A 100 15.80 8.37 -4.68
C LYS A 100 15.27 7.53 -5.85
N HIS A 101 15.89 6.39 -6.12
CA HIS A 101 15.49 5.44 -7.17
C HIS A 101 14.59 4.31 -6.64
N GLN A 102 14.24 4.34 -5.36
CA GLN A 102 13.51 3.27 -4.69
C GLN A 102 12.16 3.78 -4.17
N GLY A 103 11.19 2.87 -4.11
CA GLY A 103 9.92 3.06 -3.40
C GLY A 103 9.62 1.89 -2.48
N GLU A 104 8.91 2.16 -1.39
CA GLU A 104 8.36 1.14 -0.50
C GLU A 104 6.86 1.07 -0.70
N VAL A 105 6.33 -0.13 -0.92
CA VAL A 105 4.90 -0.40 -1.05
C VAL A 105 4.37 -0.87 0.29
N ARG A 106 3.23 -0.32 0.70
CA ARG A 106 2.43 -0.84 1.82
C ARG A 106 1.04 -1.15 1.31
N LEU A 107 0.42 -2.21 1.82
CA LEU A 107 -0.88 -2.67 1.36
C LEU A 107 -1.72 -3.18 2.53
N THR A 108 -2.95 -2.70 2.60
CA THR A 108 -4.01 -3.32 3.40
C THR A 108 -5.26 -3.52 2.56
N THR A 109 -6.04 -4.56 2.84
CA THR A 109 -7.30 -4.84 2.15
C THR A 109 -8.33 -5.38 3.12
N SER A 110 -9.59 -5.01 2.96
CA SER A 110 -10.67 -5.57 3.76
C SER A 110 -10.76 -7.08 3.55
N THR A 111 -11.08 -7.82 4.59
CA THR A 111 -11.13 -9.29 4.58
C THR A 111 -12.06 -9.84 3.49
N GLN A 112 -13.17 -9.15 3.24
CA GLN A 112 -14.20 -9.57 2.26
C GLN A 112 -13.73 -9.45 0.81
N HIS A 113 -12.67 -8.65 0.54
CA HIS A 113 -12.19 -8.36 -0.81
C HIS A 113 -10.81 -8.94 -1.12
N ARG A 114 -10.13 -9.58 -0.14
CA ARG A 114 -8.78 -10.16 -0.31
C ARG A 114 -8.69 -11.22 -1.39
N VAL A 115 -9.70 -12.09 -1.48
CA VAL A 115 -9.73 -13.20 -2.44
C VAL A 115 -10.32 -12.83 -3.79
N LYS A 116 -10.61 -11.55 -4.02
CA LYS A 116 -11.24 -11.05 -5.25
C LYS A 116 -10.29 -10.25 -6.15
N GLY A 117 -8.98 -10.37 -5.90
CA GLY A 117 -7.95 -9.71 -6.69
C GLY A 117 -7.68 -8.24 -6.33
N LEU A 118 -8.33 -7.68 -5.28
CA LEU A 118 -8.18 -6.28 -4.89
C LEU A 118 -6.73 -5.87 -4.66
N GLY A 119 -5.97 -6.66 -3.88
CA GLY A 119 -4.56 -6.38 -3.61
C GLY A 119 -3.71 -6.33 -4.88
N THR A 120 -3.97 -7.26 -5.83
CA THR A 120 -3.27 -7.29 -7.13
C THR A 120 -3.54 -6.01 -7.92
N ILE A 121 -4.80 -5.56 -7.97
CA ILE A 121 -5.19 -4.34 -8.67
C ILE A 121 -4.49 -3.12 -8.05
N LEU A 122 -4.52 -2.97 -6.73
CA LEU A 122 -3.91 -1.85 -6.03
C LEU A 122 -2.41 -1.80 -6.25
N VAL A 123 -1.69 -2.91 -6.01
CA VAL A 123 -0.23 -2.95 -6.15
C VAL A 123 0.20 -2.76 -7.60
N GLN A 124 -0.53 -3.33 -8.59
CA GLN A 124 -0.22 -3.10 -9.99
C GLN A 124 -0.31 -1.60 -10.36
N ASN A 125 -1.31 -0.89 -9.84
CA ASN A 125 -1.42 0.56 -10.04
C ASN A 125 -0.22 1.31 -9.42
N LEU A 126 0.25 0.93 -8.22
CA LEU A 126 1.45 1.53 -7.64
C LEU A 126 2.71 1.23 -8.46
N ILE A 127 2.82 0.02 -9.03
CA ILE A 127 3.94 -0.34 -9.92
C ILE A 127 3.95 0.56 -11.17
N ASP A 128 2.78 0.79 -11.77
CA ASP A 128 2.64 1.64 -12.96
C ASP A 128 3.01 3.09 -12.64
N ILE A 129 2.56 3.63 -11.50
CA ILE A 129 2.92 4.96 -11.01
C ILE A 129 4.42 5.06 -10.73
N ALA A 130 5.00 4.10 -10.01
CA ALA A 130 6.41 4.07 -9.70
C ALA A 130 7.28 4.06 -10.98
N SER A 131 6.86 3.30 -11.98
CA SER A 131 7.50 3.27 -13.31
C SER A 131 7.41 4.63 -14.01
N GLY A 132 6.25 5.28 -13.99
CA GLY A 132 6.05 6.63 -14.54
C GLY A 132 6.90 7.70 -13.84
N LEU A 133 7.11 7.56 -12.53
CA LEU A 133 8.02 8.41 -11.75
C LEU A 133 9.50 8.14 -12.03
N GLY A 134 9.83 7.07 -12.76
CA GLY A 134 11.19 6.67 -13.05
C GLY A 134 11.90 6.02 -11.87
N LEU A 135 11.15 5.45 -10.92
CA LEU A 135 11.74 4.59 -9.89
C LEU A 135 12.29 3.31 -10.54
N GLU A 136 13.40 2.81 -10.03
CA GLU A 136 14.08 1.63 -10.57
C GLU A 136 13.76 0.38 -9.76
N GLN A 137 13.25 0.53 -8.52
CA GLN A 137 13.05 -0.56 -7.59
C GLN A 137 11.91 -0.29 -6.63
N LEU A 138 11.13 -1.32 -6.34
CA LEU A 138 10.13 -1.32 -5.26
C LEU A 138 10.50 -2.37 -4.21
N SER A 139 10.29 -2.03 -2.96
CA SER A 139 10.41 -2.94 -1.82
C SER A 139 9.08 -3.10 -1.09
N ILE A 140 8.96 -4.21 -0.39
CA ILE A 140 7.91 -4.44 0.61
C ILE A 140 8.47 -5.25 1.77
N GLU A 141 8.02 -4.93 2.96
CA GLU A 141 8.30 -5.63 4.20
C GLU A 141 7.06 -6.43 4.62
N ILE A 142 7.20 -7.74 4.78
CA ILE A 142 6.08 -8.65 5.08
C ILE A 142 6.44 -9.50 6.30
N PRO A 143 5.64 -9.49 7.39
CA PRO A 143 5.74 -10.50 8.43
C PRO A 143 5.37 -11.88 7.85
N PRO A 144 6.15 -12.96 8.13
CA PRO A 144 5.92 -14.29 7.55
C PRO A 144 4.55 -14.90 7.84
N VAL A 145 3.87 -14.45 8.89
CA VAL A 145 2.50 -14.86 9.23
C VAL A 145 1.47 -14.52 8.13
N LEU A 146 1.82 -13.62 7.20
CA LEU A 146 0.95 -13.18 6.11
C LEU A 146 1.24 -13.94 4.80
N ASP A 147 1.16 -15.27 4.81
CA ASP A 147 1.44 -16.14 3.65
C ASP A 147 0.75 -15.68 2.35
N LYS A 148 -0.52 -15.24 2.44
CA LYS A 148 -1.27 -14.79 1.26
C LYS A 148 -0.69 -13.52 0.63
N ALA A 149 -0.16 -12.62 1.45
CA ALA A 149 0.52 -11.43 0.96
C ALA A 149 1.80 -11.81 0.21
N PHE A 150 2.57 -12.75 0.76
CA PHE A 150 3.77 -13.24 0.12
C PHE A 150 3.50 -13.75 -1.31
N TYR A 151 2.52 -14.65 -1.49
CA TYR A 151 2.13 -15.14 -2.82
C TYR A 151 1.67 -14.04 -3.79
N LEU A 152 0.96 -13.05 -3.28
CA LEU A 152 0.52 -11.92 -4.10
C LEU A 152 1.73 -11.17 -4.67
N PHE A 153 2.69 -10.85 -3.81
CA PHE A 153 3.87 -10.09 -4.23
C PHE A 153 4.81 -10.92 -5.14
N GLU A 154 4.96 -12.23 -4.90
CA GLU A 154 5.68 -13.11 -5.83
C GLU A 154 5.07 -13.07 -7.24
N LYS A 155 3.73 -13.21 -7.37
CA LYS A 155 3.02 -13.10 -8.65
C LYS A 155 3.25 -11.76 -9.33
N LEU A 156 3.40 -10.69 -8.57
CA LEU A 156 3.70 -9.35 -9.06
C LEU A 156 5.19 -9.12 -9.30
N GLY A 157 6.02 -10.18 -9.27
CA GLY A 157 7.43 -10.13 -9.62
C GLY A 157 8.36 -9.61 -8.53
N PHE A 158 7.88 -9.50 -7.29
CA PHE A 158 8.75 -9.28 -6.14
C PHE A 158 9.47 -10.59 -5.79
N LYS A 159 10.71 -10.48 -5.35
CA LYS A 159 11.55 -11.60 -4.91
C LYS A 159 12.06 -11.36 -3.51
N GLU A 160 12.03 -12.39 -2.67
CA GLU A 160 12.67 -12.34 -1.36
C GLU A 160 14.17 -12.07 -1.52
N VAL A 161 14.67 -11.11 -0.78
CA VAL A 161 16.09 -10.73 -0.75
C VAL A 161 16.70 -10.83 0.64
N ALA A 162 15.88 -10.82 1.69
CA ALA A 162 16.31 -11.02 3.05
C ALA A 162 15.20 -11.58 3.93
N HIS A 163 15.59 -12.46 4.88
CA HIS A 163 14.76 -12.93 5.96
C HIS A 163 15.45 -12.57 7.28
N LEU A 164 14.86 -11.68 8.04
CA LEU A 164 15.41 -11.10 9.25
C LEU A 164 14.72 -11.71 10.46
N GLN A 165 15.42 -12.58 11.19
CA GLN A 165 14.86 -13.29 12.35
C GLN A 165 14.68 -12.36 13.55
N GLY A 166 13.48 -12.40 14.17
CA GLY A 166 13.14 -11.61 15.37
C GLY A 166 13.32 -10.11 15.20
N PHE A 167 13.20 -9.61 13.96
CA PHE A 167 13.57 -8.24 13.62
C PHE A 167 12.53 -7.20 14.04
N VAL A 168 11.26 -7.58 14.09
CA VAL A 168 10.14 -6.68 14.44
C VAL A 168 9.43 -7.15 15.68
N LYS A 169 8.74 -6.23 16.34
CA LYS A 169 7.77 -6.53 17.40
C LYS A 169 6.43 -5.95 17.01
N ASP A 170 5.39 -6.72 17.21
CA ASP A 170 4.04 -6.20 17.09
C ASP A 170 3.70 -5.24 18.26
N MET A 171 2.52 -4.64 18.21
CA MET A 171 2.07 -3.68 19.23
C MET A 171 1.89 -4.32 20.62
N GLU A 172 1.81 -5.64 20.71
CA GLU A 172 1.77 -6.38 21.98
C GLU A 172 3.18 -6.78 22.48
N GLY A 173 4.23 -6.44 21.71
CA GLY A 173 5.64 -6.71 22.03
C GLY A 173 6.10 -8.13 21.66
N LYS A 174 5.28 -8.89 20.92
CA LYS A 174 5.66 -10.21 20.44
C LYS A 174 6.61 -10.09 19.26
N GLU A 175 7.75 -10.76 19.36
CA GLU A 175 8.74 -10.81 18.29
C GLU A 175 8.24 -11.59 17.08
N SER A 176 8.58 -11.09 15.90
CA SER A 176 8.32 -11.74 14.62
C SER A 176 9.47 -11.51 13.67
N ASP A 177 9.62 -12.42 12.74
CA ASP A 177 10.56 -12.27 11.62
C ASP A 177 10.01 -11.22 10.65
N LEU A 178 10.89 -10.72 9.78
CA LEU A 178 10.53 -9.84 8.68
C LEU A 178 11.12 -10.37 7.38
N VAL A 179 10.30 -10.48 6.34
CA VAL A 179 10.76 -10.79 4.99
C VAL A 179 10.79 -9.49 4.19
N LEU A 180 11.96 -9.18 3.61
CA LEU A 180 12.12 -8.10 2.65
C LEU A 180 12.04 -8.67 1.23
N MET A 181 11.10 -8.17 0.45
CA MET A 181 10.99 -8.52 -0.97
C MET A 181 11.25 -7.30 -1.84
N ILE A 182 11.87 -7.51 -2.99
CA ILE A 182 12.21 -6.45 -3.95
C ILE A 182 11.73 -6.84 -5.35
N ARG A 183 11.18 -5.84 -6.05
CA ARG A 183 10.91 -5.89 -7.49
C ARG A 183 11.76 -4.85 -8.21
N GLN A 184 12.52 -5.28 -9.22
CA GLN A 184 13.18 -4.37 -10.16
C GLN A 184 12.16 -3.89 -11.18
N LEU A 185 12.13 -2.59 -11.43
CA LEU A 185 11.33 -1.98 -12.47
C LEU A 185 12.17 -1.84 -13.74
N SER A 186 11.57 -2.14 -14.88
CA SER A 186 12.25 -1.94 -16.17
C SER A 186 12.46 -0.45 -16.41
N LYS A 187 13.66 -0.06 -16.83
CA LYS A 187 13.89 1.32 -17.30
C LYS A 187 13.05 1.52 -18.55
N SER A 188 12.15 2.47 -18.51
CA SER A 188 11.37 2.94 -19.66
C SER A 188 12.27 3.71 -20.61
#